data_45d7e7a650c7202548319a27a7ed46bb
#
_entry.id   45d7e7a650c7202548319a27a7ed46bb
#
_cell.length_a   1.000
_cell.length_b   1.000
_cell.length_c   1.000
_cell.angle_alpha   90.00
_cell.angle_beta   90.00
_cell.angle_gamma   90.00
#
_symmetry.space_group_name_H-M   'P 1'
#
loop_
_entity.id
_entity.type
_entity.pdbx_description
1 polymer ?
#
loop_
_entity_poly.entity_id
_entity_poly.type
_entity_poly.pdbx_seq_one_letter_code
_entity_poly.pdbx_strand_id
1 'polypeptide(L)'
;MIARQPRKRRRTRRVPALAWLAILAGALLVLGHAGPARADGDPASDELIAQNVFYPYSSPVSPRAQRQLNAEVTTAHRDGLFLKIALIARPSDLGSITALYGSPQRYAQFLDTELSLNRKIPLLVVMRAGFGTEGLPAALQRAVLDTRPPGSGTGTSLTSAASSAVSKFDSLLAAGHAGRASAGRSSGASTRMILLLALILAALVVGGLLIVSRVLSPPGA
;
A
#
# COMPACT_ATOMS: atom_id res chain seq x y z
N MET A 1 60.53 -48.05 -50.75
CA MET A 1 60.61 -46.61 -50.91
C MET A 1 59.46 -45.94 -50.13
N ILE A 2 59.69 -45.47 -48.90
CA ILE A 2 58.66 -44.90 -48.04
C ILE A 2 58.91 -43.40 -47.97
N ALA A 3 58.05 -42.66 -48.58
CA ALA A 3 58.12 -41.15 -48.61
C ALA A 3 57.73 -40.58 -47.25
N ARG A 4 58.65 -39.91 -46.55
CA ARG A 4 58.40 -39.11 -45.31
C ARG A 4 57.72 -37.83 -45.65
N GLN A 5 56.48 -37.63 -45.13
CA GLN A 5 55.80 -36.38 -45.19
C GLN A 5 56.40 -35.37 -44.20
N PRO A 6 56.57 -34.07 -44.58
CA PRO A 6 57.10 -33.06 -43.67
C PRO A 6 56.03 -32.61 -42.69
N ARG A 7 56.31 -32.68 -41.36
CA ARG A 7 55.48 -32.13 -40.28
C ARG A 7 55.43 -30.61 -40.39
N LYS A 8 54.25 -30.03 -40.72
CA LYS A 8 53.96 -28.60 -40.65
C LYS A 8 54.06 -28.17 -39.16
N ARG A 9 55.10 -27.45 -38.81
CA ARG A 9 55.24 -26.75 -37.54
C ARG A 9 54.11 -25.69 -37.44
N ARG A 10 53.12 -25.88 -36.51
CA ARG A 10 52.18 -24.82 -36.11
C ARG A 10 52.98 -23.72 -35.42
N ARG A 11 53.17 -22.57 -36.07
CA ARG A 11 53.64 -21.33 -35.44
C ARG A 11 52.55 -20.84 -34.49
N THR A 12 52.68 -21.07 -33.20
CA THR A 12 51.88 -20.38 -32.17
C THR A 12 52.25 -18.91 -32.20
N ARG A 13 51.40 -18.10 -32.80
CA ARG A 13 51.52 -16.62 -32.72
C ARG A 13 51.37 -16.26 -31.24
N ARG A 14 52.47 -15.99 -30.60
CA ARG A 14 52.46 -15.37 -29.25
C ARG A 14 51.91 -13.96 -29.43
N VAL A 15 50.68 -13.70 -28.97
CA VAL A 15 50.10 -12.35 -28.93
C VAL A 15 50.97 -11.55 -28.00
N PRO A 16 51.58 -10.43 -28.41
CA PRO A 16 52.46 -9.62 -27.55
C PRO A 16 51.68 -9.14 -26.33
N ALA A 17 52.33 -9.16 -25.17
CA ALA A 17 51.73 -8.71 -23.90
C ALA A 17 51.05 -7.31 -23.99
N LEU A 18 51.56 -6.46 -24.89
CA LEU A 18 51.00 -5.13 -25.20
C LEU A 18 49.55 -5.22 -25.77
N ALA A 19 49.22 -6.28 -26.52
CA ALA A 19 47.85 -6.45 -27.04
C ALA A 19 46.83 -6.77 -25.92
N TRP A 20 47.24 -7.54 -24.92
CA TRP A 20 46.42 -7.80 -23.75
C TRP A 20 46.23 -6.56 -22.86
N LEU A 21 47.26 -5.75 -22.69
CA LEU A 21 47.19 -4.45 -21.98
C LEU A 21 46.25 -3.47 -22.69
N ALA A 22 46.26 -3.41 -24.01
CA ALA A 22 45.36 -2.55 -24.80
C ALA A 22 43.90 -3.02 -24.67
N ILE A 23 43.64 -4.33 -24.65
CA ILE A 23 42.28 -4.88 -24.47
C ILE A 23 41.78 -4.62 -23.04
N LEU A 24 42.64 -4.76 -22.04
CA LEU A 24 42.27 -4.47 -20.64
C LEU A 24 41.99 -2.96 -20.43
N ALA A 25 42.82 -2.10 -21.00
CA ALA A 25 42.61 -0.65 -20.93
C ALA A 25 41.32 -0.21 -21.66
N GLY A 26 41.01 -0.81 -22.80
CA GLY A 26 39.75 -0.60 -23.52
C GLY A 26 38.52 -1.07 -22.74
N ALA A 27 38.62 -2.23 -22.10
CA ALA A 27 37.54 -2.75 -21.25
C ALA A 27 37.28 -1.87 -20.02
N LEU A 28 38.35 -1.34 -19.36
CA LEU A 28 38.21 -0.40 -18.24
C LEU A 28 37.57 0.92 -18.67
N LEU A 29 37.89 1.44 -19.84
CA LEU A 29 37.27 2.65 -20.40
C LEU A 29 35.78 2.47 -20.69
N VAL A 30 35.34 1.30 -21.17
CA VAL A 30 33.93 1.00 -21.43
C VAL A 30 33.16 0.84 -20.11
N LEU A 31 33.75 0.21 -19.09
CA LEU A 31 33.10 0.08 -17.77
C LEU A 31 32.98 1.42 -17.03
N GLY A 32 33.91 2.36 -17.23
CA GLY A 32 33.87 3.68 -16.61
C GLY A 32 32.78 4.60 -17.16
N HIS A 33 32.17 4.25 -18.32
CA HIS A 33 31.07 5.00 -18.94
C HIS A 33 29.69 4.31 -18.79
N ALA A 34 29.62 3.18 -18.07
CA ALA A 34 28.35 2.61 -17.68
C ALA A 34 27.72 3.55 -16.63
N GLY A 35 26.98 4.56 -17.10
CA GLY A 35 26.03 5.27 -16.25
C GLY A 35 25.11 4.24 -15.58
N PRO A 36 24.50 4.55 -14.42
CA PRO A 36 23.56 3.64 -13.80
C PRO A 36 22.54 3.22 -14.85
N ALA A 37 22.52 1.94 -15.21
CA ALA A 37 21.48 1.37 -16.03
C ALA A 37 20.19 1.55 -15.23
N ARG A 38 19.47 2.63 -15.48
CA ARG A 38 18.09 2.74 -15.06
C ARG A 38 17.35 1.68 -15.84
N ALA A 39 16.96 0.61 -15.15
CA ALA A 39 15.91 -0.25 -15.68
C ALA A 39 14.76 0.69 -16.03
N ASP A 40 14.30 0.64 -17.30
CA ASP A 40 13.30 1.54 -17.88
C ASP A 40 11.89 1.19 -17.34
N GLY A 41 11.82 0.87 -16.04
CA GLY A 41 10.63 0.54 -15.30
C GLY A 41 9.83 1.79 -14.89
N ASP A 42 8.78 1.57 -14.14
CA ASP A 42 8.02 2.61 -13.46
C ASP A 42 8.70 2.96 -12.13
N PRO A 43 9.23 4.19 -11.97
CA PRO A 43 9.93 4.56 -10.74
C PRO A 43 9.08 4.47 -9.48
N ALA A 44 7.75 4.71 -9.59
CA ALA A 44 6.87 4.65 -8.45
C ALA A 44 6.64 3.21 -7.98
N SER A 45 6.54 2.22 -8.89
CA SER A 45 6.43 0.81 -8.49
C SER A 45 7.68 0.35 -7.74
N ASP A 46 8.88 0.72 -8.22
CA ASP A 46 10.14 0.35 -7.59
C ASP A 46 10.28 0.94 -6.18
N GLU A 47 9.97 2.23 -6.01
CA GLU A 47 10.07 2.88 -4.70
C GLU A 47 8.97 2.44 -3.72
N LEU A 48 7.75 2.25 -4.20
CA LEU A 48 6.63 1.86 -3.36
C LEU A 48 6.75 0.44 -2.79
N ILE A 49 7.66 -0.39 -3.28
CA ILE A 49 8.01 -1.65 -2.61
C ILE A 49 8.56 -1.37 -1.21
N ALA A 50 9.47 -0.41 -1.08
CA ALA A 50 10.17 -0.09 0.18
C ALA A 50 9.57 1.09 0.94
N GLN A 51 8.89 2.02 0.25
CA GLN A 51 8.34 3.25 0.81
C GLN A 51 6.80 3.25 0.74
N ASN A 52 6.17 4.17 1.49
CA ASN A 52 4.71 4.32 1.45
C ASN A 52 4.26 5.48 0.58
N VAL A 53 5.16 6.40 0.24
CA VAL A 53 4.87 7.56 -0.60
C VAL A 53 5.97 7.73 -1.64
N PHE A 54 5.58 7.74 -2.90
CA PHE A 54 6.43 8.16 -4.01
C PHE A 54 6.25 9.65 -4.25
N TYR A 55 7.35 10.39 -4.27
CA TYR A 55 7.39 11.83 -4.55
C TYR A 55 7.92 12.10 -5.96
N PRO A 56 7.32 13.06 -6.71
CA PRO A 56 7.73 13.31 -8.08
C PRO A 56 9.15 13.89 -8.14
N TYR A 57 9.99 13.31 -8.98
CA TYR A 57 11.34 13.80 -9.24
C TYR A 57 11.35 15.13 -10.01
N SER A 58 10.36 15.28 -10.90
CA SER A 58 10.26 16.43 -11.79
C SER A 58 9.73 17.71 -11.10
N SER A 59 9.17 17.59 -9.90
CA SER A 59 8.63 18.70 -9.11
C SER A 59 8.86 18.45 -7.62
N PRO A 60 10.03 18.85 -7.09
CA PRO A 60 10.43 18.57 -5.73
C PRO A 60 9.40 19.07 -4.69
N VAL A 61 9.17 18.25 -3.68
CA VAL A 61 8.35 18.56 -2.50
C VAL A 61 9.27 18.95 -1.35
N SER A 62 8.91 19.98 -0.60
CA SER A 62 9.72 20.42 0.54
C SER A 62 9.86 19.31 1.60
N PRO A 63 11.01 19.17 2.28
CA PRO A 63 11.20 18.15 3.31
C PRO A 63 10.16 18.20 4.44
N ARG A 64 9.64 19.39 4.74
CA ARG A 64 8.58 19.57 5.74
C ARG A 64 7.27 18.91 5.29
N ALA A 65 6.85 19.16 4.03
CA ALA A 65 5.64 18.58 3.48
C ALA A 65 5.76 17.04 3.32
N GLN A 66 6.94 16.55 2.94
CA GLN A 66 7.20 15.11 2.90
C GLN A 66 7.05 14.46 4.27
N ARG A 67 7.68 15.04 5.31
CA ARG A 67 7.54 14.52 6.69
C ARG A 67 6.10 14.55 7.17
N GLN A 68 5.34 15.60 6.86
CA GLN A 68 3.95 15.72 7.23
C GLN A 68 3.12 14.59 6.59
N LEU A 69 3.16 14.44 5.27
CA LEU A 69 2.41 13.40 4.57
C LEU A 69 2.83 11.98 5.02
N ASN A 70 4.12 11.75 5.22
CA ASN A 70 4.60 10.46 5.73
C ASN A 70 4.07 10.17 7.15
N ALA A 71 3.96 11.19 8.02
CA ALA A 71 3.37 11.03 9.35
C ALA A 71 1.87 10.70 9.28
N GLU A 72 1.12 11.38 8.41
CA GLU A 72 -0.30 11.12 8.16
C GLU A 72 -0.51 9.67 7.66
N VAL A 73 0.26 9.23 6.66
CA VAL A 73 0.22 7.84 6.16
C VAL A 73 0.60 6.83 7.25
N THR A 74 1.58 7.15 8.10
CA THR A 74 1.95 6.30 9.23
C THR A 74 0.81 6.18 10.25
N THR A 75 0.04 7.24 10.47
CA THR A 75 -1.16 7.20 11.32
C THR A 75 -2.23 6.30 10.70
N ALA A 76 -2.54 6.47 9.42
CA ALA A 76 -3.47 5.60 8.72
C ALA A 76 -3.06 4.11 8.80
N HIS A 77 -1.75 3.79 8.73
CA HIS A 77 -1.26 2.42 8.93
C HIS A 77 -1.53 1.88 10.34
N ARG A 78 -1.36 2.70 11.38
CA ARG A 78 -1.69 2.30 12.77
C ARG A 78 -3.17 2.01 12.94
N ASP A 79 -4.00 2.71 12.19
CA ASP A 79 -5.45 2.54 12.16
C ASP A 79 -5.91 1.40 11.24
N GLY A 80 -4.96 0.63 10.68
CA GLY A 80 -5.18 -0.57 9.89
C GLY A 80 -5.31 -0.33 8.38
N LEU A 81 -5.10 0.89 7.88
CA LEU A 81 -5.09 1.21 6.45
C LEU A 81 -3.65 1.26 5.92
N PHE A 82 -3.14 0.17 5.38
CA PHE A 82 -1.78 0.08 4.80
C PHE A 82 -1.69 0.77 3.43
N LEU A 83 -1.96 2.07 3.43
CA LEU A 83 -2.03 2.90 2.24
C LEU A 83 -0.66 3.16 1.62
N LYS A 84 -0.58 3.07 0.28
CA LYS A 84 0.55 3.58 -0.51
C LYS A 84 0.07 4.69 -1.42
N ILE A 85 0.91 5.71 -1.63
CA ILE A 85 0.56 6.92 -2.37
C ILE A 85 1.59 7.17 -3.46
N ALA A 86 1.14 7.42 -4.70
CA ALA A 86 1.98 7.89 -5.80
C ALA A 86 1.60 9.32 -6.20
N LEU A 87 2.54 10.26 -6.09
CA LEU A 87 2.38 11.65 -6.53
C LEU A 87 3.07 11.82 -7.88
N ILE A 88 2.31 12.05 -8.96
CA ILE A 88 2.81 12.14 -10.32
C ILE A 88 2.59 13.55 -10.86
N ALA A 89 3.68 14.30 -11.01
CA ALA A 89 3.65 15.69 -11.46
C ALA A 89 3.75 15.82 -12.98
N ARG A 90 4.53 14.96 -13.62
CA ARG A 90 4.82 15.00 -15.05
C ARG A 90 4.91 13.58 -15.66
N PRO A 91 4.83 13.46 -16.99
CA PRO A 91 5.01 12.19 -17.68
C PRO A 91 6.34 11.50 -17.33
N SER A 92 7.42 12.25 -17.12
CA SER A 92 8.74 11.72 -16.75
C SER A 92 8.77 10.98 -15.42
N ASP A 93 7.81 11.22 -14.52
CA ASP A 93 7.70 10.51 -13.24
C ASP A 93 7.15 9.08 -13.41
N LEU A 94 6.62 8.77 -14.60
CA LEU A 94 6.08 7.45 -14.97
C LEU A 94 7.11 6.55 -15.70
N GLY A 95 8.36 7.01 -15.85
CA GLY A 95 9.37 6.25 -16.59
C GLY A 95 8.95 5.92 -18.02
N SER A 96 8.89 4.64 -18.35
CA SER A 96 8.52 4.18 -19.72
C SER A 96 7.02 4.21 -20.01
N ILE A 97 6.15 4.29 -19.00
CA ILE A 97 4.69 4.19 -19.15
C ILE A 97 3.99 5.56 -19.21
N THR A 98 4.62 6.54 -19.84
CA THR A 98 4.13 7.92 -19.96
C THR A 98 2.72 8.05 -20.55
N ALA A 99 2.24 7.05 -21.30
CA ALA A 99 0.89 7.00 -21.87
C ALA A 99 -0.23 6.99 -20.80
N LEU A 100 0.10 6.65 -19.55
CA LEU A 100 -0.87 6.68 -18.42
C LEU A 100 -0.93 8.05 -17.74
N TYR A 101 -0.10 9.02 -18.14
CA TYR A 101 -0.17 10.37 -17.59
C TYR A 101 -1.52 11.01 -17.86
N GLY A 102 -2.10 11.64 -16.86
CA GLY A 102 -3.45 12.22 -16.96
C GLY A 102 -4.60 11.23 -16.76
N SER A 103 -4.29 9.96 -16.54
CA SER A 103 -5.28 8.90 -16.27
C SER A 103 -5.00 8.25 -14.91
N PRO A 104 -5.23 8.95 -13.78
CA PRO A 104 -4.81 8.49 -12.45
C PRO A 104 -5.42 7.14 -12.07
N GLN A 105 -6.67 6.86 -12.47
CA GLN A 105 -7.31 5.58 -12.19
C GLN A 105 -6.66 4.42 -12.96
N ARG A 106 -6.34 4.62 -14.23
CA ARG A 106 -5.63 3.59 -15.02
C ARG A 106 -4.23 3.33 -14.50
N TYR A 107 -3.57 4.38 -14.02
CA TYR A 107 -2.26 4.22 -13.41
C TYR A 107 -2.34 3.53 -12.03
N ALA A 108 -3.37 3.77 -11.24
CA ALA A 108 -3.60 3.03 -10.00
C ALA A 108 -3.80 1.53 -10.25
N GLN A 109 -4.55 1.17 -11.30
CA GLN A 109 -4.73 -0.23 -11.74
C GLN A 109 -3.42 -0.87 -12.18
N PHE A 110 -2.58 -0.13 -12.92
CA PHE A 110 -1.25 -0.58 -13.30
C PHE A 110 -0.39 -0.85 -12.05
N LEU A 111 -0.30 0.11 -11.12
CA LEU A 111 0.45 -0.04 -9.88
C LEU A 111 -0.07 -1.19 -9.01
N ASP A 112 -1.38 -1.43 -8.96
CA ASP A 112 -1.94 -2.59 -8.26
C ASP A 112 -1.41 -3.90 -8.83
N THR A 113 -1.29 -3.99 -10.15
CA THR A 113 -0.73 -5.17 -10.83
C THR A 113 0.74 -5.38 -10.49
N GLU A 114 1.53 -4.30 -10.45
CA GLU A 114 2.98 -4.37 -10.17
C GLU A 114 3.27 -4.66 -8.68
N LEU A 115 2.49 -4.09 -7.76
CA LEU A 115 2.73 -4.18 -6.32
C LEU A 115 2.03 -5.37 -5.65
N SER A 116 0.94 -5.87 -6.23
CA SER A 116 0.08 -6.89 -5.63
C SER A 116 0.50 -8.31 -5.99
N LEU A 117 1.70 -8.74 -5.60
CA LEU A 117 2.19 -10.10 -5.86
C LEU A 117 1.31 -11.19 -5.22
N ASN A 118 0.77 -10.94 -4.00
CA ASN A 118 -0.05 -11.90 -3.25
C ASN A 118 -1.15 -11.26 -2.39
N ARG A 119 -1.26 -9.96 -2.35
CA ARG A 119 -2.21 -9.24 -1.49
C ARG A 119 -2.56 -7.88 -2.09
N LYS A 120 -3.85 -7.55 -2.15
CA LYS A 120 -4.30 -6.20 -2.53
C LYS A 120 -3.76 -5.16 -1.55
N ILE A 121 -3.10 -4.14 -2.09
CA ILE A 121 -2.54 -3.02 -1.33
C ILE A 121 -3.42 -1.80 -1.60
N PRO A 122 -3.95 -1.12 -0.57
CA PRO A 122 -4.64 0.15 -0.76
C PRO A 122 -3.74 1.19 -1.42
N LEU A 123 -4.14 1.71 -2.58
CA LEU A 123 -3.39 2.66 -3.39
C LEU A 123 -4.17 3.96 -3.59
N LEU A 124 -3.46 5.08 -3.51
CA LEU A 124 -3.92 6.41 -3.90
C LEU A 124 -2.93 7.01 -4.89
N VAL A 125 -3.35 7.25 -6.10
CA VAL A 125 -2.59 8.00 -7.11
C VAL A 125 -3.11 9.42 -7.18
N VAL A 126 -2.21 10.40 -7.17
CA VAL A 126 -2.55 11.82 -7.28
C VAL A 126 -1.83 12.42 -8.48
N MET A 127 -2.60 12.88 -9.45
CA MET A 127 -2.14 13.61 -10.64
C MET A 127 -2.87 14.94 -10.74
N ARG A 128 -2.40 15.86 -11.58
CA ARG A 128 -3.14 17.10 -11.88
C ARG A 128 -4.58 16.84 -12.33
N ALA A 129 -4.81 15.74 -13.05
CA ALA A 129 -6.12 15.33 -13.54
C ALA A 129 -7.09 14.85 -12.43
N GLY A 130 -6.59 14.63 -11.22
CA GLY A 130 -7.38 14.13 -10.10
C GLY A 130 -6.74 12.94 -9.40
N PHE A 131 -7.59 12.06 -8.91
CA PHE A 131 -7.20 10.91 -8.11
C PHE A 131 -7.50 9.60 -8.84
N GLY A 132 -6.69 8.57 -8.53
CA GLY A 132 -6.94 7.17 -8.86
C GLY A 132 -6.80 6.32 -7.60
N THR A 133 -7.60 5.27 -7.47
CA THR A 133 -7.59 4.42 -6.26
C THR A 133 -7.75 2.96 -6.62
N GLU A 134 -6.99 2.09 -5.94
CA GLU A 134 -7.19 0.64 -5.98
C GLU A 134 -7.11 0.07 -4.56
N GLY A 135 -7.79 -1.03 -4.32
CA GLY A 135 -7.76 -1.74 -3.03
C GLY A 135 -8.36 -0.99 -1.84
N LEU A 136 -8.90 0.21 -2.02
CA LEU A 136 -9.54 0.99 -0.95
C LEU A 136 -10.97 0.49 -0.67
N PRO A 137 -11.43 0.50 0.59
CA PRO A 137 -12.85 0.34 0.93
C PRO A 137 -13.75 1.37 0.24
N ALA A 138 -14.98 1.00 -0.14
CA ALA A 138 -15.90 1.86 -0.88
C ALA A 138 -16.20 3.22 -0.21
N ALA A 139 -16.19 3.27 1.13
CA ALA A 139 -16.38 4.53 1.86
C ALA A 139 -15.19 5.49 1.64
N LEU A 140 -13.96 4.97 1.63
CA LEU A 140 -12.75 5.76 1.39
C LEU A 140 -12.63 6.17 -0.09
N GLN A 141 -13.03 5.31 -1.03
CA GLN A 141 -13.11 5.68 -2.45
C GLN A 141 -14.04 6.87 -2.66
N ARG A 142 -15.23 6.87 -2.03
CA ARG A 142 -16.16 8.01 -2.08
C ARG A 142 -15.56 9.27 -1.47
N ALA A 143 -14.86 9.16 -0.34
CA ALA A 143 -14.20 10.29 0.28
C ALA A 143 -13.13 10.93 -0.62
N VAL A 144 -12.44 10.13 -1.45
CA VAL A 144 -11.51 10.64 -2.48
C VAL A 144 -12.25 11.45 -3.53
N LEU A 145 -13.39 10.96 -4.04
CA LEU A 145 -14.21 11.66 -5.03
C LEU A 145 -14.71 13.00 -4.51
N ASP A 146 -14.99 13.10 -3.20
CA ASP A 146 -15.40 14.33 -2.52
C ASP A 146 -14.20 15.22 -2.14
N THR A 147 -13.00 14.80 -2.43
CA THR A 147 -11.79 15.59 -2.17
C THR A 147 -11.50 16.51 -3.35
N ARG A 148 -11.16 17.77 -3.04
CA ARG A 148 -10.80 18.72 -4.08
C ARG A 148 -9.59 18.24 -4.86
N PRO A 149 -9.67 18.13 -6.21
CA PRO A 149 -8.54 17.73 -7.02
C PRO A 149 -7.38 18.73 -6.88
N PRO A 150 -6.13 18.32 -7.19
CA PRO A 150 -4.98 19.21 -7.18
C PRO A 150 -5.21 20.43 -8.08
N GLY A 151 -4.95 21.65 -7.58
CA GLY A 151 -5.08 22.87 -8.37
C GLY A 151 -4.03 23.01 -9.47
N SER A 152 -2.91 22.29 -9.34
CA SER A 152 -1.81 22.27 -10.31
C SER A 152 -1.09 20.93 -10.26
N GLY A 153 -0.19 20.68 -11.25
CA GLY A 153 0.69 19.51 -11.27
C GLY A 153 2.00 19.70 -10.50
N THR A 154 2.09 20.66 -9.59
CA THR A 154 3.30 20.85 -8.77
C THR A 154 3.32 19.85 -7.61
N GLY A 155 4.52 19.41 -7.20
CA GLY A 155 4.69 18.51 -6.06
C GLY A 155 3.98 19.01 -4.80
N THR A 156 4.04 20.31 -4.52
CA THR A 156 3.32 20.93 -3.39
C THR A 156 1.80 20.79 -3.48
N SER A 157 1.22 21.05 -4.67
CA SER A 157 -0.22 20.92 -4.87
C SER A 157 -0.69 19.46 -4.76
N LEU A 158 0.08 18.53 -5.34
CA LEU A 158 -0.21 17.09 -5.25
C LEU A 158 -0.13 16.60 -3.80
N THR A 159 0.90 17.01 -3.06
CA THR A 159 1.08 16.66 -1.65
C THR A 159 -0.08 17.20 -0.80
N SER A 160 -0.49 18.44 -0.99
CA SER A 160 -1.63 19.05 -0.27
C SER A 160 -2.94 18.29 -0.56
N ALA A 161 -3.18 17.89 -1.82
CA ALA A 161 -4.35 17.11 -2.18
C ALA A 161 -4.32 15.70 -1.56
N ALA A 162 -3.15 15.05 -1.54
CA ALA A 162 -2.94 13.77 -0.87
C ALA A 162 -3.22 13.87 0.64
N SER A 163 -2.63 14.85 1.34
CA SER A 163 -2.90 15.10 2.76
C SER A 163 -4.39 15.32 3.05
N SER A 164 -5.09 16.06 2.18
CA SER A 164 -6.54 16.27 2.32
C SER A 164 -7.33 14.97 2.20
N ALA A 165 -6.93 14.07 1.30
CA ALA A 165 -7.56 12.75 1.15
C ALA A 165 -7.28 11.87 2.37
N VAL A 166 -6.02 11.81 2.84
CA VAL A 166 -5.63 11.00 4.01
C VAL A 166 -6.34 11.47 5.27
N SER A 167 -6.44 12.80 5.50
CA SER A 167 -7.17 13.34 6.65
C SER A 167 -8.67 12.94 6.67
N LYS A 168 -9.30 12.82 5.50
CA LYS A 168 -10.66 12.28 5.40
C LYS A 168 -10.69 10.79 5.73
N PHE A 169 -9.68 10.01 5.32
CA PHE A 169 -9.58 8.60 5.67
C PHE A 169 -9.48 8.43 7.18
N ASP A 170 -8.60 9.18 7.84
CA ASP A 170 -8.41 9.12 9.29
C ASP A 170 -9.73 9.43 10.03
N SER A 171 -10.47 10.46 9.58
CA SER A 171 -11.76 10.81 10.18
C SER A 171 -12.82 9.71 10.02
N LEU A 172 -12.86 9.03 8.86
CA LEU A 172 -13.78 7.92 8.61
C LEU A 172 -13.40 6.66 9.39
N LEU A 173 -12.11 6.37 9.50
CA LEU A 173 -11.60 5.25 10.29
C LEU A 173 -11.89 5.45 11.78
N ALA A 174 -11.65 6.67 12.32
CA ALA A 174 -11.97 7.03 13.70
C ALA A 174 -13.47 6.90 14.00
N ALA A 175 -14.34 7.38 13.08
CA ALA A 175 -15.79 7.23 13.23
C ALA A 175 -16.22 5.75 13.22
N GLY A 176 -15.60 4.92 12.37
CA GLY A 176 -15.84 3.48 12.33
C GLY A 176 -15.43 2.77 13.64
N HIS A 177 -14.32 3.16 14.24
CA HIS A 177 -13.88 2.63 15.53
C HIS A 177 -14.82 3.05 16.68
N ALA A 178 -15.23 4.33 16.71
CA ALA A 178 -16.18 4.84 17.69
C ALA A 178 -17.55 4.14 17.59
N GLY A 179 -18.05 3.89 16.38
CA GLY A 179 -19.28 3.16 16.13
C GLY A 179 -19.22 1.70 16.64
N ARG A 180 -18.12 1.01 16.43
CA ARG A 180 -17.92 -0.36 16.95
C ARG A 180 -17.85 -0.37 18.49
N ALA A 181 -17.17 0.59 19.11
CA ALA A 181 -17.05 0.69 20.56
C ALA A 181 -18.42 0.98 21.23
N SER A 182 -19.30 1.76 20.60
CA SER A 182 -20.66 2.01 21.10
C SER A 182 -21.58 0.82 20.89
N ALA A 183 -21.51 0.13 19.76
CA ALA A 183 -22.27 -1.09 19.48
C ALA A 183 -21.91 -2.22 20.46
N GLY A 184 -20.63 -2.38 20.79
CA GLY A 184 -20.17 -3.36 21.81
C GLY A 184 -20.71 -3.07 23.20
N ARG A 185 -20.87 -1.80 23.58
CA ARG A 185 -21.47 -1.39 24.86
C ARG A 185 -22.98 -1.63 24.92
N SER A 186 -23.70 -1.37 23.84
CA SER A 186 -25.16 -1.61 23.78
C SER A 186 -25.49 -3.11 23.80
N SER A 187 -24.71 -3.96 23.16
CA SER A 187 -24.87 -5.40 23.19
C SER A 187 -24.68 -5.99 24.62
N GLY A 188 -23.68 -5.49 25.36
CA GLY A 188 -23.45 -5.92 26.75
C GLY A 188 -24.58 -5.53 27.69
N ALA A 189 -25.20 -4.37 27.50
CA ALA A 189 -26.35 -3.95 28.32
C ALA A 189 -27.59 -4.80 28.02
N SER A 190 -27.87 -5.10 26.75
CA SER A 190 -28.98 -5.97 26.36
C SER A 190 -28.83 -7.40 26.90
N THR A 191 -27.62 -7.96 26.82
CA THR A 191 -27.34 -9.32 27.35
C THR A 191 -27.50 -9.39 28.85
N ARG A 192 -27.07 -8.36 29.61
CA ARG A 192 -27.26 -8.30 31.08
C ARG A 192 -28.74 -8.18 31.44
N MET A 193 -29.53 -7.41 30.68
CA MET A 193 -30.96 -7.26 30.90
C MET A 193 -31.71 -8.56 30.63
N ILE A 194 -31.34 -9.30 29.59
CA ILE A 194 -31.92 -10.62 29.25
C ILE A 194 -31.58 -11.63 30.35
N LEU A 195 -30.35 -11.66 30.84
CA LEU A 195 -29.94 -12.54 31.95
C LEU A 195 -30.69 -12.20 33.26
N LEU A 196 -30.87 -10.92 33.60
CA LEU A 196 -31.65 -10.50 34.75
C LEU A 196 -33.12 -10.91 34.62
N LEU A 197 -33.75 -10.72 33.48
CA LEU A 197 -35.11 -11.16 33.21
C LEU A 197 -35.26 -12.70 33.33
N ALA A 198 -34.31 -13.44 32.78
CA ALA A 198 -34.30 -14.91 32.90
C ALA A 198 -34.15 -15.37 34.36
N LEU A 199 -33.35 -14.70 35.13
CA LEU A 199 -33.13 -15.01 36.56
C LEU A 199 -34.39 -14.71 37.42
N ILE A 200 -35.07 -13.60 37.13
CA ILE A 200 -36.35 -13.25 37.77
C ILE A 200 -37.43 -14.27 37.40
N LEU A 201 -37.52 -14.68 36.15
CA LEU A 201 -38.48 -15.68 35.68
C LEU A 201 -38.23 -17.05 36.36
N ALA A 202 -36.98 -17.47 36.46
CA ALA A 202 -36.61 -18.69 37.14
C ALA A 202 -36.98 -18.65 38.65
N ALA A 203 -36.74 -17.52 39.34
CA ALA A 203 -37.12 -17.32 40.72
C ALA A 203 -38.64 -17.40 40.97
N LEU A 204 -39.43 -16.81 40.03
CA LEU A 204 -40.90 -16.89 40.08
C LEU A 204 -41.40 -18.32 39.89
N VAL A 205 -40.82 -19.10 38.99
CA VAL A 205 -41.20 -20.50 38.74
C VAL A 205 -40.89 -21.36 39.97
N VAL A 206 -39.69 -21.21 40.53
CA VAL A 206 -39.31 -21.96 41.78
C VAL A 206 -40.16 -21.56 42.98
N GLY A 207 -40.42 -20.25 43.14
CA GLY A 207 -41.30 -19.76 44.23
C GLY A 207 -42.75 -20.29 44.07
N GLY A 208 -43.29 -20.29 42.86
CA GLY A 208 -44.60 -20.87 42.56
C GLY A 208 -44.68 -22.37 42.87
N LEU A 209 -43.66 -23.15 42.50
CA LEU A 209 -43.59 -24.59 42.76
C LEU A 209 -43.54 -24.90 44.27
N LEU A 210 -42.81 -24.10 45.04
CA LEU A 210 -42.73 -24.25 46.50
C LEU A 210 -44.06 -23.92 47.20
N ILE A 211 -44.81 -22.94 46.73
CA ILE A 211 -46.15 -22.61 47.24
C ILE A 211 -47.14 -23.74 46.93
N VAL A 212 -47.15 -24.27 45.70
CA VAL A 212 -48.01 -25.37 45.33
C VAL A 212 -47.70 -26.65 46.12
N SER A 213 -46.43 -26.96 46.38
CA SER A 213 -46.04 -28.12 47.19
C SER A 213 -46.46 -27.98 48.61
N ARG A 214 -46.48 -26.77 49.19
CA ARG A 214 -46.97 -26.54 50.60
C ARG A 214 -48.50 -26.62 50.71
N VAL A 215 -49.26 -26.20 49.66
CA VAL A 215 -50.73 -26.24 49.66
C VAL A 215 -51.23 -27.64 49.45
N LEU A 216 -50.51 -28.47 48.66
CA LEU A 216 -50.90 -29.87 48.41
C LEU A 216 -50.42 -30.89 49.43
N SER A 217 -49.61 -30.48 50.44
CA SER A 217 -49.27 -31.38 51.53
C SER A 217 -50.43 -31.50 52.51
N PRO A 218 -51.06 -32.69 52.71
CA PRO A 218 -52.18 -32.85 53.62
C PRO A 218 -51.73 -32.63 55.10
N PRO A 219 -52.55 -31.94 55.89
CA PRO A 219 -52.25 -31.78 57.32
C PRO A 219 -52.45 -33.12 58.05
N GLY A 220 -51.37 -33.70 58.52
CA GLY A 220 -51.38 -34.67 59.59
C GLY A 220 -51.76 -36.12 59.26
N ALA A 221 -50.77 -36.96 59.38
CA ALA A 221 -50.89 -38.28 59.94
C ALA A 221 -49.83 -38.39 61.07
#